data_f4b514c03d86b820f3d7bea33692a8f6
#
_entry.id   f4b514c03d86b820f3d7bea33692a8f6
#
_cell.length_a   1.000
_cell.length_b   1.000
_cell.length_c   1.000
_cell.angle_alpha   90.00
_cell.angle_beta   90.00
_cell.angle_gamma   90.00
#
_symmetry.space_group_name_H-M   'P 1'
#
loop_
_entity.id
_entity.type
_entity.pdbx_description
1 polymer ?
#
loop_
_entity_poly.entity_id
_entity_poly.type
_entity_poly.pdbx_seq_one_letter_code
_entity_poly.pdbx_strand_id
1 'polypeptide(L)'
;MSTISNIILFVIVLLCYIHITEQHKKSEDLEIYEMDYNSNPELQEVCNLKQPITFVYENIDDSLINLFINNEYFKQINELKVKNSNDYWNQTESVDYIILPTDTALSLFNTDSESQYFTEGNHNLINESKIVSFYEENNILLQPTMTAYKSYDVMFGSNGSVTPMKYHTNYRYFIYCTKGSVKVKLTPWRSKKFLHPKHDYEGYEFKSSINVWNPQPEYKDDFNKTKFVE
;
A
#
# COMPACT_ATOMS: atom_id res chain seq x y z
N MET A 1 -21.88 -19.71 39.94
CA MET A 1 -20.46 -19.58 39.49
C MET A 1 -19.60 -19.27 40.70
N SER A 2 -18.42 -19.89 40.84
CA SER A 2 -17.54 -19.58 41.97
C SER A 2 -16.90 -18.17 41.75
N THR A 3 -16.57 -17.48 42.84
CA THR A 3 -15.89 -16.18 42.80
C THR A 3 -14.61 -16.23 41.94
N ILE A 4 -13.90 -17.35 42.00
CA ILE A 4 -12.70 -17.62 41.20
C ILE A 4 -13.03 -17.61 39.69
N SER A 5 -14.12 -18.25 39.28
CA SER A 5 -14.54 -18.28 37.88
C SER A 5 -14.86 -16.87 37.33
N ASN A 6 -15.49 -16.03 38.16
CA ASN A 6 -15.78 -14.65 37.77
C ASN A 6 -14.51 -13.80 37.62
N ILE A 7 -13.51 -14.01 38.49
CA ILE A 7 -12.22 -13.32 38.41
C ILE A 7 -11.48 -13.73 37.14
N ILE A 8 -11.43 -15.03 36.83
CA ILE A 8 -10.79 -15.52 35.60
C ILE A 8 -11.46 -14.94 34.36
N LEU A 9 -12.79 -14.96 34.31
CA LEU A 9 -13.54 -14.39 33.20
C LEU A 9 -13.26 -12.88 33.04
N PHE A 10 -13.23 -12.12 34.13
CA PHE A 10 -12.89 -10.70 34.10
C PHE A 10 -11.49 -10.45 33.54
N VAL A 11 -10.49 -11.23 33.96
CA VAL A 11 -9.11 -11.10 33.46
C VAL A 11 -9.05 -11.41 31.96
N ILE A 12 -9.73 -12.45 31.50
CA ILE A 12 -9.78 -12.78 30.06
C ILE A 12 -10.39 -11.63 29.26
N VAL A 13 -11.53 -11.11 29.69
CA VAL A 13 -12.22 -10.00 29.02
C VAL A 13 -11.34 -8.74 29.00
N LEU A 14 -10.67 -8.45 30.11
CA LEU A 14 -9.75 -7.31 30.21
C LEU A 14 -8.57 -7.45 29.25
N LEU A 15 -7.95 -8.63 29.17
CA LEU A 15 -6.84 -8.90 28.23
C LEU A 15 -7.32 -8.79 26.76
N CYS A 16 -8.49 -9.33 26.44
CA CYS A 16 -9.06 -9.18 25.12
C CYS A 16 -9.33 -7.68 24.79
N TYR A 17 -9.86 -6.93 25.74
CA TYR A 17 -10.11 -5.51 25.56
C TYR A 17 -8.81 -4.73 25.30
N ILE A 18 -7.77 -4.95 26.11
CA ILE A 18 -6.47 -4.32 25.94
C ILE A 18 -5.87 -4.68 24.58
N HIS A 19 -5.94 -5.94 24.19
CA HIS A 19 -5.42 -6.40 22.90
C HIS A 19 -6.13 -5.74 21.72
N ILE A 20 -7.46 -5.69 21.74
CA ILE A 20 -8.25 -5.05 20.70
C ILE A 20 -7.96 -3.55 20.62
N THR A 21 -7.91 -2.86 21.76
CA THR A 21 -7.63 -1.42 21.79
C THR A 21 -6.24 -1.10 21.26
N GLU A 22 -5.24 -1.91 21.57
CA GLU A 22 -3.88 -1.72 21.06
C GLU A 22 -3.78 -1.97 19.54
N GLN A 23 -4.51 -2.96 19.03
CA GLN A 23 -4.59 -3.18 17.58
C GLN A 23 -5.24 -2.01 16.82
N HIS A 24 -6.23 -1.37 17.43
CA HIS A 24 -6.93 -0.22 16.84
C HIS A 24 -6.25 1.12 17.10
N LYS A 25 -5.19 1.14 17.89
CA LYS A 25 -4.40 2.34 18.12
C LYS A 25 -3.85 2.87 16.79
N LYS A 26 -3.94 4.17 16.59
CA LYS A 26 -3.48 4.88 15.40
C LYS A 26 -2.59 6.03 15.83
N SER A 27 -1.52 6.27 15.10
CA SER A 27 -0.76 7.49 15.27
C SER A 27 -1.46 8.66 14.58
N GLU A 28 -1.37 9.81 15.19
CA GLU A 28 -1.81 11.09 14.66
C GLU A 28 -0.60 11.98 14.33
N ASP A 29 0.60 11.45 14.51
CA ASP A 29 1.83 12.17 14.25
C ASP A 29 2.01 12.41 12.74
N LEU A 30 2.59 13.56 12.42
CA LEU A 30 2.84 14.01 11.05
C LEU A 30 4.33 13.91 10.72
N GLU A 31 4.98 12.91 11.27
CA GLU A 31 6.41 12.67 11.08
C GLU A 31 6.63 11.29 10.48
N ILE A 32 7.61 11.19 9.61
CA ILE A 32 8.12 9.92 9.11
C ILE A 32 9.30 9.54 9.98
N TYR A 33 9.26 8.35 10.55
CA TYR A 33 10.37 7.84 11.33
C TYR A 33 11.42 7.24 10.39
N GLU A 34 12.63 7.78 10.42
CA GLU A 34 13.76 7.26 9.66
C GLU A 34 14.58 6.32 10.55
N MET A 35 14.89 5.14 10.05
CA MET A 35 15.70 4.17 10.78
C MET A 35 16.66 3.42 9.85
N ASP A 36 17.72 2.91 10.43
CA ASP A 36 18.55 1.90 9.77
C ASP A 36 17.97 0.50 10.08
N TYR A 37 17.86 -0.33 9.05
CA TYR A 37 17.40 -1.69 9.23
C TYR A 37 18.50 -2.58 9.81
N ASN A 38 18.35 -3.04 11.04
CA ASN A 38 19.30 -3.96 11.67
C ASN A 38 18.72 -5.37 11.84
N SER A 39 17.46 -5.45 12.27
CA SER A 39 16.81 -6.74 12.53
C SER A 39 15.29 -6.65 12.49
N ASN A 40 14.62 -7.77 12.24
CA ASN A 40 13.15 -7.82 12.27
C ASN A 40 12.56 -7.48 13.66
N PRO A 41 13.08 -7.97 14.80
CA PRO A 41 12.54 -7.57 16.10
C PRO A 41 12.54 -6.04 16.31
N GLU A 42 13.65 -5.38 15.98
CA GLU A 42 13.77 -3.92 16.07
C GLU A 42 12.77 -3.20 15.13
N LEU A 43 12.67 -3.66 13.88
CA LEU A 43 11.67 -3.15 12.94
C LEU A 43 10.26 -3.28 13.50
N GLN A 44 9.90 -4.42 14.09
CA GLN A 44 8.55 -4.62 14.65
C GLN A 44 8.30 -3.73 15.87
N GLU A 45 9.31 -3.48 16.69
CA GLU A 45 9.21 -2.56 17.82
C GLU A 45 8.92 -1.14 17.35
N VAL A 46 9.67 -0.65 16.37
CA VAL A 46 9.44 0.69 15.77
C VAL A 46 8.08 0.74 15.07
N CYS A 47 7.70 -0.29 14.32
CA CYS A 47 6.38 -0.38 13.70
C CYS A 47 5.21 -0.31 14.70
N ASN A 48 5.42 -0.68 15.97
CA ASN A 48 4.38 -0.58 16.99
C ASN A 48 4.07 0.86 17.41
N LEU A 49 4.91 1.82 17.05
CA LEU A 49 4.61 3.25 17.17
C LEU A 49 3.44 3.67 16.27
N LYS A 50 3.11 2.88 15.24
CA LYS A 50 2.06 3.14 14.25
C LYS A 50 2.29 4.41 13.43
N GLN A 51 3.53 4.86 13.35
CA GLN A 51 3.97 5.92 12.45
C GLN A 51 4.45 5.35 11.12
N PRO A 52 4.43 6.15 10.05
CA PRO A 52 5.14 5.79 8.82
C PRO A 52 6.65 5.69 9.09
N ILE A 53 7.27 4.67 8.52
CA ILE A 53 8.69 4.38 8.70
C ILE A 53 9.34 4.32 7.32
N THR A 54 10.51 4.92 7.19
CA THR A 54 11.38 4.74 6.03
C THR A 54 12.73 4.18 6.45
N PHE A 55 13.26 3.26 5.67
CA PHE A 55 14.57 2.66 5.88
C PHE A 55 15.17 2.15 4.58
N VAL A 56 16.48 2.10 4.51
CA VAL A 56 17.20 1.45 3.43
C VAL A 56 17.24 -0.05 3.68
N TYR A 57 16.84 -0.84 2.68
CA TYR A 57 16.80 -2.28 2.79
C TYR A 57 17.75 -2.91 1.77
N GLU A 58 18.93 -3.32 2.24
CA GLU A 58 20.01 -3.86 1.39
C GLU A 58 19.95 -5.38 1.19
N ASN A 59 19.03 -6.07 1.90
CA ASN A 59 18.96 -7.54 1.86
C ASN A 59 18.23 -8.10 0.62
N ILE A 60 17.74 -7.25 -0.26
CA ILE A 60 17.18 -7.71 -1.52
C ILE A 60 18.32 -7.88 -2.52
N ASP A 61 18.46 -9.08 -3.02
CA ASP A 61 19.41 -9.40 -4.06
C ASP A 61 19.13 -8.54 -5.32
N ASP A 62 20.16 -7.86 -5.83
CA ASP A 62 20.11 -7.09 -7.09
C ASP A 62 19.63 -7.92 -8.30
N SER A 63 19.67 -9.24 -8.19
CA SER A 63 19.08 -10.14 -9.18
C SER A 63 17.59 -9.89 -9.38
N LEU A 64 16.86 -9.48 -8.35
CA LEU A 64 15.44 -9.07 -8.46
C LEU A 64 15.27 -7.84 -9.33
N ILE A 65 16.09 -6.81 -9.13
CA ILE A 65 16.07 -5.59 -9.94
C ILE A 65 16.36 -5.96 -11.41
N ASN A 66 17.32 -6.86 -11.62
CA ASN A 66 17.65 -7.35 -12.94
C ASN A 66 16.54 -8.19 -13.57
N LEU A 67 15.77 -8.96 -12.80
CA LEU A 67 14.59 -9.67 -13.28
C LEU A 67 13.48 -8.73 -13.73
N PHE A 68 13.26 -7.63 -13.02
CA PHE A 68 12.31 -6.58 -13.43
C PHE A 68 12.80 -5.77 -14.62
N ILE A 69 14.12 -5.62 -14.79
CA ILE A 69 14.72 -4.88 -15.92
C ILE A 69 14.83 -5.75 -17.17
N ASN A 70 15.10 -7.05 -17.02
CA ASN A 70 15.18 -7.97 -18.13
C ASN A 70 13.78 -8.41 -18.56
N ASN A 71 13.30 -7.82 -19.64
CA ASN A 71 12.00 -8.08 -20.29
C ASN A 71 11.64 -9.56 -20.53
N GLU A 72 12.58 -10.48 -20.43
CA GLU A 72 12.33 -11.91 -20.67
C GLU A 72 11.37 -12.53 -19.63
N TYR A 73 11.44 -12.09 -18.39
CA TYR A 73 10.51 -12.57 -17.35
C TYR A 73 9.10 -12.03 -17.57
N PHE A 74 9.00 -10.76 -17.97
CA PHE A 74 7.70 -10.12 -18.23
C PHE A 74 7.07 -10.58 -19.54
N LYS A 75 7.85 -11.08 -20.51
CA LYS A 75 7.31 -11.67 -21.76
C LYS A 75 6.48 -12.93 -21.52
N GLN A 76 6.68 -13.60 -20.39
CA GLN A 76 5.90 -14.78 -20.02
C GLN A 76 4.57 -14.43 -19.36
N ILE A 77 4.37 -13.20 -18.96
CA ILE A 77 3.19 -12.74 -18.23
C ILE A 77 2.30 -12.01 -19.22
N ASN A 78 1.18 -12.61 -19.52
CA ASN A 78 0.39 -12.21 -20.67
C ASN A 78 -0.41 -10.92 -20.49
N GLU A 79 -0.74 -10.48 -19.24
CA GLU A 79 -1.71 -9.41 -19.06
C GLU A 79 -1.43 -8.54 -17.81
N LEU A 80 -1.48 -7.22 -18.01
CA LEU A 80 -1.47 -6.21 -16.95
C LEU A 80 -2.78 -5.41 -16.96
N LYS A 81 -3.28 -5.10 -15.78
CA LYS A 81 -4.43 -4.22 -15.59
C LYS A 81 -3.96 -2.77 -15.59
N VAL A 82 -4.11 -2.09 -16.71
CA VAL A 82 -3.72 -0.70 -16.86
C VAL A 82 -4.91 0.21 -16.55
N LYS A 83 -4.69 1.18 -15.70
CA LYS A 83 -5.68 2.18 -15.27
C LYS A 83 -5.26 3.57 -15.71
N ASN A 84 -6.25 4.41 -16.03
CA ASN A 84 -6.02 5.83 -16.27
C ASN A 84 -6.27 6.62 -14.98
N SER A 85 -5.30 7.38 -14.51
CA SER A 85 -5.41 8.16 -13.28
C SER A 85 -6.53 9.20 -13.32
N ASN A 86 -6.83 9.77 -14.48
CA ASN A 86 -7.87 10.78 -14.63
C ASN A 86 -9.29 10.21 -14.43
N ASP A 87 -9.50 8.94 -14.73
CA ASP A 87 -10.80 8.30 -14.58
C ASP A 87 -11.25 8.21 -13.11
N TYR A 88 -10.31 8.16 -12.18
CA TYR A 88 -10.62 8.17 -10.74
C TYR A 88 -11.32 9.44 -10.26
N TRP A 89 -11.04 10.57 -10.92
CA TRP A 89 -11.56 11.86 -10.52
C TRP A 89 -12.83 12.23 -11.27
N ASN A 90 -13.02 11.67 -12.47
CA ASN A 90 -14.12 12.01 -13.37
C ASN A 90 -15.28 11.03 -13.29
N GLN A 91 -15.06 9.79 -12.84
CA GLN A 91 -16.09 8.75 -12.78
C GLN A 91 -16.71 8.62 -11.39
N THR A 92 -18.02 8.41 -11.34
CA THR A 92 -18.77 8.16 -10.10
C THR A 92 -18.78 6.69 -9.70
N GLU A 93 -18.49 5.80 -10.63
CA GLU A 93 -18.48 4.35 -10.47
C GLU A 93 -17.06 3.79 -10.34
N SER A 94 -16.93 2.47 -10.28
CA SER A 94 -15.63 1.78 -10.28
C SER A 94 -14.85 2.13 -11.53
N VAL A 95 -13.56 2.41 -11.36
CA VAL A 95 -12.70 2.74 -12.50
C VAL A 95 -12.43 1.51 -13.33
N ASP A 96 -12.76 1.60 -14.60
CA ASP A 96 -12.46 0.57 -15.57
C ASP A 96 -10.94 0.44 -15.76
N TYR A 97 -10.50 -0.76 -16.02
CA TYR A 97 -9.13 -1.05 -16.40
C TYR A 97 -9.10 -1.67 -17.79
N ILE A 98 -8.01 -1.42 -18.51
CA ILE A 98 -7.73 -2.05 -19.78
C ILE A 98 -6.74 -3.19 -19.52
N ILE A 99 -7.05 -4.37 -20.02
CA ILE A 99 -6.12 -5.49 -19.98
C ILE A 99 -5.20 -5.38 -21.21
N LEU A 100 -3.91 -5.23 -20.97
CA LEU A 100 -2.91 -5.16 -22.02
C LEU A 100 -1.83 -6.23 -21.84
N PRO A 101 -1.29 -6.76 -22.93
CA PRO A 101 -0.06 -7.53 -22.89
C PRO A 101 1.06 -6.73 -22.22
N THR A 102 1.91 -7.38 -21.45
CA THR A 102 2.94 -6.70 -20.65
C THR A 102 3.85 -5.80 -21.50
N ASP A 103 4.31 -6.27 -22.66
CA ASP A 103 5.15 -5.46 -23.55
C ASP A 103 4.45 -4.20 -24.06
N THR A 104 3.16 -4.33 -24.36
CA THR A 104 2.34 -3.19 -24.79
C THR A 104 2.14 -2.20 -23.66
N ALA A 105 1.86 -2.67 -22.46
CA ALA A 105 1.71 -1.82 -21.27
C ALA A 105 3.00 -1.08 -20.92
N LEU A 106 4.15 -1.76 -20.95
CA LEU A 106 5.46 -1.14 -20.71
C LEU A 106 5.80 -0.11 -21.80
N SER A 107 5.48 -0.39 -23.06
CA SER A 107 5.63 0.58 -24.13
C SER A 107 4.76 1.80 -23.92
N LEU A 108 3.50 1.60 -23.52
CA LEU A 108 2.59 2.69 -23.17
C LEU A 108 3.16 3.57 -22.05
N PHE A 109 3.64 2.97 -20.94
CA PHE A 109 4.20 3.73 -19.83
C PHE A 109 5.45 4.53 -20.21
N ASN A 110 6.26 4.00 -21.13
CA ASN A 110 7.47 4.70 -21.61
C ASN A 110 7.17 5.84 -22.59
N THR A 111 6.07 5.75 -23.34
CA THR A 111 5.71 6.74 -24.37
C THR A 111 4.68 7.76 -23.90
N ASP A 112 4.04 7.52 -22.77
CA ASP A 112 3.03 8.40 -22.20
C ASP A 112 3.65 9.71 -21.70
N SER A 113 3.42 10.79 -22.43
CA SER A 113 3.87 12.14 -22.09
C SER A 113 2.93 12.89 -21.14
N GLU A 114 1.73 12.37 -20.92
CA GLU A 114 0.69 13.00 -20.10
C GLU A 114 0.63 12.42 -18.66
N SER A 115 1.48 11.43 -18.36
CA SER A 115 1.58 10.85 -17.02
C SER A 115 0.29 10.24 -16.50
N GLN A 116 -0.50 9.63 -17.38
CA GLN A 116 -1.86 9.20 -17.06
C GLN A 116 -1.97 7.73 -16.64
N TYR A 117 -1.05 6.88 -17.08
CA TYR A 117 -1.25 5.44 -16.95
C TYR A 117 -0.42 4.83 -15.84
N PHE A 118 -1.04 3.89 -15.11
CA PHE A 118 -0.38 3.06 -14.13
C PHE A 118 -1.05 1.69 -14.03
N THR A 119 -0.39 0.75 -13.38
CA THR A 119 -0.94 -0.58 -13.09
C THR A 119 -0.76 -0.92 -11.62
N GLU A 120 -1.76 -1.59 -11.05
CA GLU A 120 -1.80 -2.12 -9.69
C GLU A 120 -2.83 -3.25 -9.60
N GLY A 121 -2.80 -4.04 -8.54
CA GLY A 121 -3.71 -5.16 -8.36
C GLY A 121 -3.35 -6.35 -9.26
N ASN A 122 -2.06 -6.54 -9.53
CA ASN A 122 -1.53 -7.56 -10.44
C ASN A 122 -1.23 -8.88 -9.73
N HIS A 123 -2.15 -9.39 -8.91
CA HIS A 123 -1.94 -10.62 -8.12
C HIS A 123 -1.68 -11.85 -9.00
N ASN A 124 -2.34 -11.94 -10.16
CA ASN A 124 -2.11 -13.04 -11.10
C ASN A 124 -0.69 -13.04 -11.63
N LEU A 125 -0.21 -11.86 -12.03
CA LEU A 125 1.17 -11.66 -12.47
C LEU A 125 2.17 -12.19 -11.44
N ILE A 126 1.98 -11.85 -10.19
CA ILE A 126 2.88 -12.25 -9.11
C ILE A 126 2.84 -13.75 -8.89
N ASN A 127 1.65 -14.36 -8.92
CA ASN A 127 1.49 -15.79 -8.68
C ASN A 127 2.10 -16.64 -9.84
N GLU A 128 2.00 -16.16 -11.07
CA GLU A 128 2.47 -16.89 -12.27
C GLU A 128 3.97 -16.69 -12.53
N SER A 129 4.53 -15.56 -12.12
CA SER A 129 5.90 -15.16 -12.46
C SER A 129 7.01 -15.70 -11.56
N LYS A 130 6.70 -16.48 -10.54
CA LYS A 130 7.64 -16.91 -9.48
C LYS A 130 8.29 -15.76 -8.69
N ILE A 131 7.88 -14.51 -8.91
CA ILE A 131 8.36 -13.35 -8.15
C ILE A 131 8.06 -13.53 -6.66
N VAL A 132 6.98 -14.22 -6.33
CA VAL A 132 6.62 -14.55 -4.93
C VAL A 132 7.77 -15.22 -4.19
N SER A 133 8.50 -16.14 -4.82
CA SER A 133 9.59 -16.87 -4.15
C SER A 133 10.68 -15.93 -3.64
N PHE A 134 11.00 -14.88 -4.36
CA PHE A 134 11.97 -13.87 -3.91
C PHE A 134 11.45 -13.05 -2.73
N TYR A 135 10.17 -12.71 -2.73
CA TYR A 135 9.57 -11.99 -1.61
C TYR A 135 9.41 -12.88 -0.37
N GLU A 136 9.17 -14.16 -0.56
CA GLU A 136 9.03 -15.11 0.54
C GLU A 136 10.30 -15.25 1.38
N GLU A 137 11.46 -15.20 0.78
CA GLU A 137 12.75 -15.21 1.48
C GLU A 137 12.91 -13.99 2.40
N ASN A 138 12.38 -12.84 1.99
CA ASN A 138 12.40 -11.61 2.79
C ASN A 138 11.32 -11.55 3.87
N ASN A 139 10.32 -12.42 3.84
CA ASN A 139 9.26 -12.40 4.83
C ASN A 139 9.76 -12.57 6.26
N ILE A 140 10.75 -13.45 6.47
CA ILE A 140 11.33 -13.67 7.79
C ILE A 140 11.95 -12.39 8.36
N LEU A 141 12.45 -11.53 7.47
CA LEU A 141 13.14 -10.30 7.83
C LEU A 141 12.17 -9.11 8.05
N LEU A 142 10.97 -9.13 7.48
CA LEU A 142 10.06 -7.98 7.48
C LEU A 142 8.72 -8.25 8.20
N GLN A 143 8.27 -9.49 8.26
CA GLN A 143 6.93 -9.78 8.78
C GLN A 143 6.87 -9.80 10.30
N PRO A 144 5.73 -9.36 10.91
CA PRO A 144 5.47 -9.59 12.32
C PRO A 144 5.32 -11.09 12.62
N THR A 145 5.55 -11.47 13.86
CA THR A 145 5.25 -12.82 14.34
C THR A 145 3.76 -13.15 14.19
N MET A 146 3.44 -14.41 13.92
CA MET A 146 2.05 -14.90 13.78
C MET A 146 1.26 -14.23 12.65
N THR A 147 1.93 -13.92 11.54
CA THR A 147 1.26 -13.41 10.33
C THR A 147 0.35 -14.49 9.74
N ALA A 148 -0.96 -14.23 9.71
CA ALA A 148 -1.96 -15.16 9.18
C ALA A 148 -2.16 -15.04 7.66
N TYR A 149 -1.96 -13.84 7.10
CA TYR A 149 -2.18 -13.57 5.68
C TYR A 149 -1.12 -12.62 5.13
N LYS A 150 -0.68 -12.90 3.92
CA LYS A 150 0.26 -12.09 3.15
C LYS A 150 -0.25 -11.93 1.73
N SER A 151 -0.08 -10.76 1.17
CA SER A 151 -0.32 -10.52 -0.26
C SER A 151 0.77 -9.64 -0.82
N TYR A 152 1.04 -9.83 -2.08
CA TYR A 152 2.05 -9.07 -2.83
C TYR A 152 1.39 -8.42 -4.03
N ASP A 153 1.87 -7.26 -4.39
CA ASP A 153 1.49 -6.57 -5.61
C ASP A 153 2.72 -5.95 -6.27
N VAL A 154 2.61 -5.69 -7.55
CA VAL A 154 3.62 -4.99 -8.34
C VAL A 154 2.95 -3.81 -9.01
N MET A 155 3.54 -2.64 -8.84
CA MET A 155 3.05 -1.40 -9.42
C MET A 155 4.06 -0.85 -10.42
N PHE A 156 3.55 -0.42 -11.56
CA PHE A 156 4.30 0.30 -12.59
C PHE A 156 3.49 1.51 -13.01
N GLY A 157 4.13 2.50 -13.59
CA GLY A 157 3.42 3.64 -14.15
C GLY A 157 4.28 4.48 -15.07
N SER A 158 3.61 5.31 -15.83
CA SER A 158 4.25 6.37 -16.60
C SER A 158 5.00 7.32 -15.68
N ASN A 159 6.03 7.96 -16.18
CA ASN A 159 6.78 8.94 -15.40
C ASN A 159 5.86 10.07 -14.94
N GLY A 160 5.80 10.31 -13.63
CA GLY A 160 4.93 11.33 -13.04
C GLY A 160 3.46 10.93 -12.90
N SER A 161 3.06 9.69 -13.23
CA SER A 161 1.70 9.21 -13.01
C SER A 161 1.35 9.20 -11.51
N VAL A 162 0.08 9.44 -11.21
CA VAL A 162 -0.42 9.54 -9.84
C VAL A 162 -1.53 8.52 -9.59
N THR A 163 -1.57 8.00 -8.38
CA THR A 163 -2.64 7.12 -7.92
C THR A 163 -3.58 7.87 -6.98
N PRO A 164 -4.85 7.46 -6.87
CA PRO A 164 -5.76 8.03 -5.89
C PRO A 164 -5.26 7.73 -4.48
N MET A 165 -5.54 8.62 -3.54
CA MET A 165 -5.31 8.34 -2.15
C MET A 165 -6.29 7.26 -1.68
N LYS A 166 -5.76 6.23 -1.04
CA LYS A 166 -6.54 5.10 -0.52
C LYS A 166 -5.99 4.63 0.83
N TYR A 167 -6.77 3.89 1.57
CA TYR A 167 -6.27 3.23 2.76
C TYR A 167 -6.32 1.71 2.59
N HIS A 168 -5.37 1.06 3.22
CA HIS A 168 -5.26 -0.39 3.25
C HIS A 168 -5.78 -0.92 4.58
N THR A 169 -6.44 -2.07 4.55
CA THR A 169 -6.93 -2.77 5.74
C THR A 169 -5.88 -3.66 6.38
N ASN A 170 -4.73 -3.81 5.71
CA ASN A 170 -3.63 -4.64 6.19
C ASN A 170 -2.96 -4.03 7.43
N TYR A 171 -2.53 -4.91 8.35
CA TYR A 171 -1.84 -4.51 9.57
C TYR A 171 -0.47 -3.85 9.30
N ARG A 172 0.23 -4.33 8.27
CA ARG A 172 1.49 -3.76 7.75
C ARG A 172 1.38 -3.65 6.24
N TYR A 173 1.92 -2.58 5.71
CA TYR A 173 2.03 -2.34 4.28
C TYR A 173 3.43 -1.82 3.98
N PHE A 174 4.17 -2.54 3.16
CA PHE A 174 5.51 -2.19 2.73
C PHE A 174 5.49 -1.77 1.27
N ILE A 175 6.13 -0.67 0.95
CA ILE A 175 6.38 -0.22 -0.41
C ILE A 175 7.89 -0.31 -0.63
N TYR A 176 8.28 -1.10 -1.60
CA TYR A 176 9.66 -1.24 -2.02
C TYR A 176 9.83 -0.67 -3.43
N CYS A 177 10.67 0.37 -3.57
CA CYS A 177 10.97 0.98 -4.86
C CYS A 177 12.14 0.25 -5.51
N THR A 178 11.87 -0.52 -6.57
CA THR A 178 12.87 -1.31 -7.29
C THR A 178 13.56 -0.52 -8.40
N LYS A 179 12.86 0.45 -9.00
CA LYS A 179 13.40 1.28 -10.09
C LYS A 179 12.75 2.65 -10.09
N GLY A 180 13.56 3.68 -10.31
CA GLY A 180 13.09 5.08 -10.33
C GLY A 180 12.91 5.67 -8.95
N SER A 181 11.87 6.46 -8.76
CA SER A 181 11.52 7.08 -7.47
C SER A 181 10.00 7.12 -7.30
N VAL A 182 9.57 6.99 -6.06
CA VAL A 182 8.15 7.06 -5.69
C VAL A 182 7.98 8.12 -4.61
N LYS A 183 7.07 9.05 -4.84
CA LYS A 183 6.66 10.02 -3.83
C LYS A 183 5.38 9.53 -3.18
N VAL A 184 5.39 9.35 -1.86
CA VAL A 184 4.25 8.86 -1.09
C VAL A 184 3.69 9.98 -0.23
N LYS A 185 2.41 10.29 -0.42
CA LYS A 185 1.69 11.28 0.38
C LYS A 185 0.80 10.56 1.39
N LEU A 186 1.02 10.83 2.66
CA LEU A 186 0.31 10.19 3.77
C LEU A 186 -0.49 11.21 4.56
N THR A 187 -1.56 10.76 5.21
CA THR A 187 -2.40 11.59 6.06
C THR A 187 -2.83 10.84 7.31
N PRO A 188 -2.90 11.50 8.48
CA PRO A 188 -3.38 10.86 9.68
C PRO A 188 -4.88 10.54 9.60
N TRP A 189 -5.30 9.54 10.36
CA TRP A 189 -6.67 9.03 10.34
C TRP A 189 -7.74 10.10 10.59
N ARG A 190 -7.47 11.08 11.45
CA ARG A 190 -8.41 12.19 11.74
C ARG A 190 -8.77 13.02 10.52
N SER A 191 -7.90 13.06 9.51
CA SER A 191 -8.15 13.78 8.26
C SER A 191 -9.07 13.02 7.30
N LYS A 192 -9.38 11.73 7.55
CA LYS A 192 -10.24 10.89 6.69
C LYS A 192 -11.55 11.56 6.32
N LYS A 193 -12.20 12.24 7.27
CA LYS A 193 -13.50 12.90 7.06
C LYS A 193 -13.46 14.01 6.01
N PHE A 194 -12.30 14.59 5.77
CA PHE A 194 -12.10 15.65 4.77
C PHE A 194 -11.69 15.12 3.40
N LEU A 195 -11.46 13.82 3.28
CA LEU A 195 -11.02 13.19 2.04
C LEU A 195 -12.14 12.52 1.25
N HIS A 196 -13.39 12.64 1.72
CA HIS A 196 -14.57 12.08 1.06
C HIS A 196 -14.38 10.64 0.59
N PRO A 197 -14.11 9.67 1.51
CA PRO A 197 -13.80 8.31 1.13
C PRO A 197 -15.00 7.62 0.50
N LYS A 198 -14.79 7.00 -0.64
CA LYS A 198 -15.69 6.05 -1.28
C LYS A 198 -15.27 4.64 -0.89
N HIS A 199 -16.26 3.78 -0.61
CA HIS A 199 -16.05 2.42 -0.21
C HIS A 199 -16.61 1.49 -1.29
N ASP A 200 -15.73 0.86 -2.02
CA ASP A 200 -16.08 -0.24 -2.91
C ASP A 200 -15.82 -1.57 -2.17
N TYR A 201 -16.89 -2.21 -1.76
CA TYR A 201 -16.83 -3.50 -1.03
C TYR A 201 -16.71 -4.69 -1.99
N GLU A 202 -17.04 -4.53 -3.26
CA GLU A 202 -16.89 -5.58 -4.27
C GLU A 202 -15.44 -5.68 -4.73
N GLY A 203 -14.83 -4.55 -5.06
CA GLY A 203 -13.41 -4.46 -5.44
C GLY A 203 -12.46 -4.37 -4.25
N TYR A 204 -12.96 -4.25 -3.03
CA TYR A 204 -12.17 -3.99 -1.82
C TYR A 204 -11.29 -2.74 -1.92
N GLU A 205 -11.75 -1.76 -2.68
CA GLU A 205 -11.07 -0.47 -2.85
C GLU A 205 -11.68 0.62 -1.96
N PHE A 206 -10.85 1.27 -1.18
CA PHE A 206 -11.22 2.37 -0.29
C PHE A 206 -10.43 3.61 -0.67
N LYS A 207 -11.00 4.43 -1.55
CA LYS A 207 -10.30 5.55 -2.18
C LYS A 207 -10.94 6.89 -1.86
N SER A 208 -10.14 7.97 -1.94
CA SER A 208 -10.61 9.35 -1.83
C SER A 208 -11.21 9.82 -3.16
N SER A 209 -12.28 10.60 -3.07
CA SER A 209 -12.81 11.33 -4.24
C SER A 209 -11.94 12.55 -4.62
N ILE A 210 -11.03 12.96 -3.71
CA ILE A 210 -10.18 14.12 -3.92
C ILE A 210 -8.88 13.71 -4.58
N ASN A 211 -8.52 14.42 -5.65
CA ASN A 211 -7.17 14.34 -6.18
C ASN A 211 -6.22 15.12 -5.26
N VAL A 212 -5.48 14.43 -4.42
CA VAL A 212 -4.57 15.05 -3.44
C VAL A 212 -3.33 15.69 -4.06
N TRP A 213 -3.08 15.47 -5.35
CA TRP A 213 -1.99 16.06 -6.11
C TRP A 213 -2.43 17.34 -6.86
N ASN A 214 -3.71 17.37 -7.26
CA ASN A 214 -4.34 18.54 -7.93
C ASN A 214 -5.80 18.62 -7.50
N PRO A 215 -6.11 19.22 -6.33
CA PRO A 215 -7.45 19.20 -5.75
C PRO A 215 -8.48 19.90 -6.64
N GLN A 216 -9.61 19.24 -6.87
CA GLN A 216 -10.73 19.80 -7.60
C GLN A 216 -11.29 21.02 -6.85
N PRO A 217 -11.79 22.04 -7.54
CA PRO A 217 -12.29 23.29 -6.93
C PRO A 217 -13.33 23.07 -5.84
N GLU A 218 -14.24 22.12 -6.01
CA GLU A 218 -15.32 21.79 -5.09
C GLU A 218 -14.84 21.21 -3.76
N TYR A 219 -13.64 20.60 -3.71
CA TYR A 219 -13.06 20.00 -2.51
C TYR A 219 -11.96 20.83 -1.87
N LYS A 220 -11.66 22.00 -2.41
CA LYS A 220 -10.50 22.80 -1.99
C LYS A 220 -10.53 23.16 -0.51
N ASP A 221 -11.71 23.48 0.04
CA ASP A 221 -11.86 23.85 1.45
C ASP A 221 -11.61 22.66 2.40
N ASP A 222 -12.04 21.47 2.01
CA ASP A 222 -11.80 20.26 2.80
C ASP A 222 -10.37 19.77 2.65
N PHE A 223 -9.81 19.86 1.45
CA PHE A 223 -8.40 19.58 1.23
C PHE A 223 -7.48 20.45 2.10
N ASN A 224 -7.77 21.75 2.25
CA ASN A 224 -7.01 22.67 3.09
C ASN A 224 -7.05 22.34 4.58
N LYS A 225 -8.07 21.58 5.05
CA LYS A 225 -8.17 21.09 6.43
C LYS A 225 -7.41 19.78 6.64
N THR A 226 -7.01 19.14 5.56
CA THR A 226 -6.26 17.88 5.61
C THR A 226 -4.80 18.16 5.82
N LYS A 227 -4.17 17.38 6.70
CA LYS A 227 -2.73 17.45 6.92
C LYS A 227 -2.05 16.28 6.21
N PHE A 228 -0.96 16.57 5.55
CA PHE A 228 -0.18 15.57 4.82
C PHE A 228 1.26 15.56 5.31
N VAL A 229 1.89 14.40 5.15
CA VAL A 229 3.32 14.17 5.22
C VAL A 229 3.76 13.50 3.91
N GLU A 230 4.92 13.87 3.38
CA GLU A 230 5.46 13.40 2.10
C GLU A 230 6.88 12.88 2.27
#